data_3a6abc05a924d594cec85e327525650f
#
_entry.id   3a6abc05a924d594cec85e327525650f
#
_cell.length_a   1.000
_cell.length_b   1.000
_cell.length_c   1.000
_cell.angle_alpha   90.00
_cell.angle_beta   90.00
_cell.angle_gamma   90.00
#
_symmetry.space_group_name_H-M   'P 1'
#
loop_
_entity.id
_entity.type
_entity.pdbx_description
1 polymer ?
#
loop_
_entity_poly.entity_id
_entity_poly.type
_entity_poly.pdbx_seq_one_letter_code
_entity_poly.pdbx_strand_id
1 'polypeptide(L)'
;YEFLQTSKLNVSVLSNVKNMAQIMSESDLCIGAAGSTSWERCCLGLPTITFTIADNQIEIAEQLSQRKVAIYSNLSNLLMDFERFFGVSGKELLRALSTNSRLICDGFGASRVIKELEKQFEN
;
A
#
# COMPACT_ATOMS: atom_id res chain seq x y z
N TYR A 1 -23.69 3.49 0.92
CA TYR A 1 -23.97 3.03 -0.47
C TYR A 1 -24.79 4.05 -1.26
N GLU A 2 -25.88 4.61 -0.71
CA GLU A 2 -26.73 5.60 -1.40
C GLU A 2 -25.94 6.85 -1.82
N PHE A 3 -25.05 7.37 -0.97
CA PHE A 3 -24.22 8.53 -1.29
C PHE A 3 -23.33 8.31 -2.52
N LEU A 4 -22.77 7.12 -2.67
CA LEU A 4 -21.90 6.78 -3.82
C LEU A 4 -22.70 6.65 -5.12
N GLN A 5 -23.95 6.19 -5.05
CA GLN A 5 -24.84 6.07 -6.22
C GLN A 5 -25.34 7.41 -6.74
N THR A 6 -25.42 8.43 -5.87
CA THR A 6 -25.86 9.78 -6.24
C THR A 6 -24.73 10.74 -6.59
N SER A 7 -23.46 10.35 -6.34
CA SER A 7 -22.30 11.14 -6.69
C SER A 7 -22.05 11.15 -8.20
N LYS A 8 -21.61 12.30 -8.75
CA LYS A 8 -21.13 12.39 -10.15
C LYS A 8 -19.76 11.76 -10.35
N LEU A 9 -19.21 11.11 -9.31
CA LEU A 9 -17.90 10.45 -9.33
C LEU A 9 -18.05 9.07 -9.95
N ASN A 10 -17.08 8.69 -10.77
CA ASN A 10 -16.97 7.34 -11.28
C ASN A 10 -16.41 6.42 -10.18
N VAL A 11 -17.30 5.81 -9.41
CA VAL A 11 -16.95 4.96 -8.26
C VAL A 11 -17.46 3.54 -8.50
N SER A 12 -16.58 2.56 -8.32
CA SER A 12 -16.91 1.15 -8.32
C SER A 12 -16.74 0.57 -6.91
N VAL A 13 -17.75 -0.13 -6.41
CA VAL A 13 -17.69 -0.82 -5.12
C VAL A 13 -17.53 -2.32 -5.37
N LEU A 14 -16.44 -2.88 -4.86
CA LEU A 14 -16.11 -4.29 -5.00
C LEU A 14 -16.18 -4.97 -3.63
N SER A 15 -16.80 -6.14 -3.56
CA SER A 15 -16.86 -6.97 -2.36
C SER A 15 -16.43 -8.40 -2.67
N ASN A 16 -15.94 -9.11 -1.66
CA ASN A 16 -15.45 -10.49 -1.80
C ASN A 16 -14.43 -10.68 -2.94
N VAL A 17 -13.52 -9.70 -3.08
CA VAL A 17 -12.52 -9.68 -4.12
C VAL A 17 -11.55 -10.85 -3.97
N LYS A 18 -11.39 -11.64 -5.04
CA LYS A 18 -10.46 -12.78 -5.09
C LYS A 18 -9.15 -12.46 -5.81
N ASN A 19 -9.12 -11.39 -6.59
CA ASN A 19 -7.99 -10.95 -7.42
C ASN A 19 -7.43 -9.60 -6.97
N MET A 20 -7.24 -9.41 -5.67
CA MET A 20 -6.77 -8.14 -5.09
C MET A 20 -5.42 -7.70 -5.69
N ALA A 21 -4.50 -8.62 -5.92
CA ALA A 21 -3.21 -8.31 -6.51
C ALA A 21 -3.33 -7.68 -7.91
N GLN A 22 -4.28 -8.15 -8.72
CA GLN A 22 -4.55 -7.56 -10.03
C GLN A 22 -5.08 -6.13 -9.88
N ILE A 23 -6.07 -5.91 -9.02
CA ILE A 23 -6.65 -4.57 -8.78
C ILE A 23 -5.57 -3.60 -8.31
N MET A 24 -4.70 -4.04 -7.37
CA MET A 24 -3.57 -3.24 -6.90
C MET A 24 -2.57 -2.93 -8.04
N SER A 25 -2.29 -3.89 -8.92
CA SER A 25 -1.34 -3.70 -10.02
C SER A 25 -1.84 -2.73 -11.10
N GLU A 26 -3.16 -2.59 -11.23
CA GLU A 26 -3.82 -1.69 -12.16
C GLU A 26 -4.11 -0.31 -11.54
N SER A 27 -3.79 -0.11 -10.26
CA SER A 27 -4.05 1.14 -9.53
C SER A 27 -2.81 2.03 -9.49
N ASP A 28 -3.01 3.33 -9.53
CA ASP A 28 -1.94 4.35 -9.45
C ASP A 28 -1.62 4.76 -8.02
N LEU A 29 -2.60 4.70 -7.13
CA LEU A 29 -2.51 5.12 -5.73
C LEU A 29 -3.46 4.29 -4.86
N CYS A 30 -3.01 3.93 -3.68
CA CYS A 30 -3.82 3.28 -2.66
C CYS A 30 -3.99 4.19 -1.44
N ILE A 31 -5.18 4.17 -0.87
CA ILE A 31 -5.45 4.71 0.47
C ILE A 31 -5.91 3.54 1.33
N GLY A 32 -5.17 3.23 2.39
CA GLY A 32 -5.49 2.04 3.17
C GLY A 32 -4.77 1.95 4.51
N ALA A 33 -5.29 1.09 5.39
CA ALA A 33 -4.70 0.88 6.70
C ALA A 33 -3.31 0.22 6.63
N ALA A 34 -2.48 0.53 7.62
CA ALA A 34 -1.16 -0.07 7.80
C ALA A 34 -1.30 -1.46 8.43
N GLY A 35 -1.34 -2.50 7.62
CA GLY A 35 -1.44 -3.89 8.04
C GLY A 35 -0.60 -4.79 7.15
N SER A 36 -0.85 -6.10 7.17
CA SER A 36 -0.13 -7.10 6.35
C SER A 36 -0.18 -6.80 4.84
N THR A 37 -1.28 -6.23 4.34
CA THR A 37 -1.42 -5.79 2.95
C THR A 37 -0.44 -4.70 2.54
N SER A 38 0.22 -4.03 3.48
CA SER A 38 1.27 -3.06 3.17
C SER A 38 2.44 -3.71 2.42
N TRP A 39 2.79 -4.95 2.74
CA TRP A 39 3.86 -5.69 2.06
C TRP A 39 3.48 -6.08 0.63
N GLU A 40 2.21 -6.43 0.40
CA GLU A 40 1.67 -6.69 -0.95
C GLU A 40 1.73 -5.43 -1.81
N ARG A 41 1.33 -4.29 -1.26
CA ARG A 41 1.43 -2.98 -1.93
C ARG A 41 2.88 -2.61 -2.24
N CYS A 42 3.79 -2.83 -1.30
CA CYS A 42 5.22 -2.59 -1.51
C CYS A 42 5.78 -3.47 -2.65
N CYS A 43 5.44 -4.76 -2.66
CA CYS A 43 5.87 -5.70 -3.69
C CYS A 43 5.45 -5.25 -5.10
N LEU A 44 4.24 -4.72 -5.23
CA LEU A 44 3.72 -4.20 -6.49
C LEU A 44 4.21 -2.78 -6.83
N GLY A 45 4.90 -2.12 -5.90
CA GLY A 45 5.32 -0.73 -6.05
C GLY A 45 4.14 0.24 -6.11
N LEU A 46 3.05 -0.06 -5.40
CA LEU A 46 1.85 0.76 -5.37
C LEU A 46 2.01 1.91 -4.35
N PRO A 47 2.10 3.17 -4.81
CA PRO A 47 2.12 4.33 -3.93
C PRO A 47 0.94 4.32 -2.98
N THR A 48 1.17 4.62 -1.70
CA THR A 48 0.14 4.48 -0.69
C THR A 48 0.11 5.66 0.28
N ILE A 49 -1.10 6.15 0.56
CA ILE A 49 -1.38 6.91 1.78
C ILE A 49 -1.88 5.88 2.80
N THR A 50 -1.16 5.74 3.90
CA THR A 50 -1.50 4.80 4.96
C THR A 50 -1.98 5.52 6.22
N PHE A 51 -2.89 4.90 6.92
CA PHE A 51 -3.39 5.34 8.21
C PHE A 51 -3.50 4.15 9.17
N THR A 52 -3.73 4.39 10.44
CA THR A 52 -3.89 3.35 11.45
C THR A 52 -5.31 3.32 11.98
N ILE A 53 -5.85 2.13 12.15
CA ILE A 53 -7.16 1.86 12.76
C ILE A 53 -7.02 1.07 14.07
N ALA A 54 -5.80 0.63 14.40
CA ALA A 54 -5.49 -0.11 15.62
C ALA A 54 -4.03 0.17 16.03
N ASP A 55 -3.74 0.08 17.32
CA ASP A 55 -2.43 0.43 17.90
C ASP A 55 -1.28 -0.41 17.34
N ASN A 56 -1.53 -1.69 17.05
CA ASN A 56 -0.54 -2.60 16.47
C ASN A 56 -0.11 -2.23 15.03
N GLN A 57 -0.78 -1.27 14.42
CA GLN A 57 -0.45 -0.77 13.07
C GLN A 57 0.46 0.46 13.09
N ILE A 58 0.61 1.12 14.23
CA ILE A 58 1.36 2.39 14.35
C ILE A 58 2.81 2.18 13.94
N GLU A 59 3.48 1.19 14.49
CA GLU A 59 4.88 0.91 14.19
C GLU A 59 5.09 0.64 12.69
N ILE A 60 4.21 -0.13 12.06
CA ILE A 60 4.27 -0.41 10.63
C ILE A 60 4.13 0.90 9.82
N ALA A 61 3.15 1.74 10.16
CA ALA A 61 2.91 3.00 9.47
C ALA A 61 4.11 3.96 9.59
N GLU A 62 4.70 4.07 10.77
CA GLU A 62 5.88 4.87 11.02
C GLU A 62 7.09 4.38 10.22
N GLN A 63 7.36 3.07 10.23
CA GLN A 63 8.46 2.47 9.47
C GLN A 63 8.31 2.69 7.97
N LEU A 64 7.10 2.53 7.43
CA LEU A 64 6.83 2.78 6.01
C LEU A 64 7.05 4.26 5.64
N SER A 65 6.64 5.16 6.51
CA SER A 65 6.84 6.61 6.32
C SER A 65 8.31 7.00 6.39
N GLN A 66 9.04 6.54 7.39
CA GLN A 66 10.49 6.81 7.55
C GLN A 66 11.30 6.33 6.34
N ARG A 67 10.92 5.20 5.76
CA ARG A 67 11.55 4.64 4.56
C ARG A 67 11.05 5.27 3.27
N LYS A 68 10.15 6.23 3.34
CA LYS A 68 9.56 6.93 2.20
C LYS A 68 8.86 5.98 1.19
N VAL A 69 8.19 4.97 1.70
CA VAL A 69 7.40 4.01 0.89
C VAL A 69 5.91 4.27 0.96
N ALA A 70 5.46 5.00 1.98
CA ALA A 70 4.08 5.46 2.10
C ALA A 70 4.03 6.82 2.77
N ILE A 71 2.94 7.53 2.60
CA ILE A 71 2.61 8.72 3.38
C ILE A 71 1.76 8.26 4.56
N TYR A 72 2.27 8.44 5.78
CA TYR A 72 1.48 8.19 6.98
C TYR A 72 0.61 9.41 7.28
N SER A 73 -0.69 9.23 7.22
CA SER A 73 -1.70 10.26 7.38
C SER A 73 -2.70 9.93 8.49
N ASN A 74 -3.57 10.85 8.77
CA ASN A 74 -4.74 10.68 9.61
C ASN A 74 -5.98 11.27 8.91
N LEU A 75 -7.16 11.03 9.44
CA LEU A 75 -8.41 11.49 8.82
C LEU A 75 -8.46 13.02 8.61
N SER A 76 -7.85 13.79 9.50
CA SER A 76 -7.84 15.26 9.39
C SER A 76 -6.93 15.77 8.27
N ASN A 77 -5.86 15.06 7.97
CA ASN A 77 -4.85 15.45 6.99
C ASN A 77 -4.99 14.70 5.65
N LEU A 78 -5.84 13.67 5.59
CA LEU A 78 -5.95 12.78 4.44
C LEU A 78 -6.17 13.51 3.12
N LEU A 79 -7.07 14.50 3.10
CA LEU A 79 -7.37 15.27 1.89
C LEU A 79 -6.14 16.08 1.44
N MET A 80 -5.46 16.73 2.37
CA MET A 80 -4.26 17.52 2.08
C MET A 80 -3.13 16.62 1.56
N ASP A 81 -2.93 15.45 2.17
CA ASP A 81 -1.93 14.49 1.72
C ASP A 81 -2.28 13.91 0.34
N PHE A 82 -3.55 13.67 0.08
CA PHE A 82 -4.03 13.22 -1.23
C PHE A 82 -3.80 14.27 -2.32
N GLU A 83 -4.05 15.55 -2.04
CA GLU A 83 -3.84 16.65 -3.00
C GLU A 83 -2.39 16.78 -3.46
N ARG A 84 -1.41 16.34 -2.66
CA ARG A 84 0.02 16.35 -3.03
C ARG A 84 0.30 15.56 -4.32
N PHE A 85 -0.51 14.56 -4.64
CA PHE A 85 -0.34 13.74 -5.84
C PHE A 85 -0.81 14.42 -7.13
N PHE A 86 -1.59 15.49 -7.02
CA PHE A 86 -2.09 16.26 -8.16
C PHE A 86 -1.33 17.56 -8.41
N GLY A 87 -0.40 17.91 -7.55
CA GLY A 87 0.45 19.07 -7.70
C GLY A 87 1.55 18.89 -8.76
N VAL A 88 2.35 19.93 -8.96
CA VAL A 88 3.48 19.94 -9.93
C VAL A 88 4.45 18.78 -9.69
N SER A 89 4.72 18.45 -8.43
CA SER A 89 5.61 17.34 -8.00
C SER A 89 4.90 16.01 -7.83
N GLY A 90 3.61 15.90 -8.15
CA GLY A 90 2.81 14.70 -7.89
C GLY A 90 3.33 13.45 -8.59
N LYS A 91 3.76 13.57 -9.84
CA LYS A 91 4.36 12.45 -10.60
C LYS A 91 5.69 11.99 -10.02
N GLU A 92 6.51 12.91 -9.54
CA GLU A 92 7.78 12.57 -8.87
C GLU A 92 7.53 11.88 -7.55
N LEU A 93 6.54 12.33 -6.78
CA LEU A 93 6.13 11.70 -5.53
C LEU A 93 5.66 10.26 -5.76
N LEU A 94 4.79 10.02 -6.75
CA LEU A 94 4.33 8.69 -7.13
C LEU A 94 5.51 7.77 -7.50
N ARG A 95 6.43 8.25 -8.34
CA ARG A 95 7.62 7.49 -8.74
C ARG A 95 8.53 7.16 -7.56
N ALA A 96 8.77 8.12 -6.69
CA ALA A 96 9.63 7.94 -5.52
C ALA A 96 9.07 6.88 -4.57
N LEU A 97 7.78 6.97 -4.23
CA LEU A 97 7.10 5.99 -3.38
C LEU A 97 7.10 4.60 -4.03
N SER A 98 6.81 4.50 -5.33
CA SER A 98 6.82 3.23 -6.05
C SER A 98 8.21 2.58 -6.06
N THR A 99 9.26 3.34 -6.39
CA THR A 99 10.64 2.84 -6.43
C THR A 99 11.09 2.38 -5.05
N ASN A 100 10.87 3.17 -4.01
CA ASN A 100 11.26 2.83 -2.64
C ASN A 100 10.51 1.59 -2.13
N SER A 101 9.23 1.46 -2.46
CA SER A 101 8.42 0.29 -2.07
C SER A 101 9.00 -1.01 -2.62
N ARG A 102 9.37 -1.04 -3.89
CA ARG A 102 9.94 -2.23 -4.52
C ARG A 102 11.30 -2.64 -3.95
N LEU A 103 12.05 -1.70 -3.37
CA LEU A 103 13.32 -2.00 -2.69
C LEU A 103 13.11 -2.73 -1.35
N ILE A 104 11.94 -2.60 -0.74
CA ILE A 104 11.63 -3.21 0.56
C ILE A 104 11.09 -4.64 0.42
N CYS A 105 10.29 -4.91 -0.61
CA CYS A 105 9.60 -6.19 -0.77
C CYS A 105 9.73 -6.68 -2.20
N ASP A 106 10.42 -7.81 -2.39
CA ASP A 106 10.67 -8.43 -3.68
C ASP A 106 9.69 -9.57 -4.03
N GLY A 107 8.78 -9.93 -3.13
CA GLY A 107 7.81 -11.01 -3.31
C GLY A 107 8.34 -12.44 -3.11
N PHE A 108 9.63 -12.63 -2.85
CA PHE A 108 10.25 -13.96 -2.72
C PHE A 108 10.40 -14.44 -1.26
N GLY A 109 9.73 -13.80 -0.30
CA GLY A 109 9.84 -14.14 1.12
C GLY A 109 9.48 -15.58 1.42
N ALA A 110 8.34 -16.06 0.91
CA ALA A 110 7.90 -17.45 1.10
C ALA A 110 8.91 -18.46 0.54
N SER A 111 9.47 -18.20 -0.63
CA SER A 111 10.48 -19.08 -1.24
C SER A 111 11.77 -19.16 -0.40
N ARG A 112 12.16 -18.05 0.23
CA ARG A 112 13.32 -18.05 1.15
C ARG A 112 13.05 -18.88 2.41
N VAL A 113 11.86 -18.78 2.97
CA VAL A 113 11.46 -19.59 4.13
C VAL A 113 11.47 -21.07 3.79
N ILE A 114 10.89 -21.46 2.65
CA ILE A 114 10.88 -22.87 2.19
C ILE A 114 12.31 -23.41 2.05
N LYS A 115 13.20 -22.67 1.37
CA LYS A 115 14.61 -23.08 1.22
C LYS A 115 15.33 -23.25 2.56
N GLU A 116 15.02 -22.43 3.55
CA GLU A 116 15.64 -22.53 4.86
C GLU A 116 15.12 -23.74 5.64
N LEU A 117 13.83 -24.05 5.52
CA LEU A 117 13.24 -25.26 6.10
C LEU A 117 13.82 -26.52 5.44
N GLU A 118 13.93 -26.59 4.12
CA GLU A 118 14.51 -27.73 3.40
C GLU A 118 15.91 -28.08 3.91
N LYS A 119 16.78 -27.09 4.12
CA LYS A 119 18.12 -27.31 4.69
C LYS A 119 18.11 -27.98 6.06
N GLN A 120 17.08 -27.76 6.87
CA GLN A 120 16.97 -28.38 8.19
C GLN A 120 16.54 -29.85 8.11
N PHE A 121 15.89 -30.27 7.03
CA PHE A 121 15.47 -31.65 6.82
C PHE A 121 16.47 -32.50 6.06
N GLU A 122 17.46 -31.90 5.38
CA GLU A 122 18.55 -32.59 4.68
C GLU A 122 19.70 -33.02 5.63
N ASN A 123 19.67 -32.59 6.87
CA ASN A 123 20.61 -32.97 7.95
C ASN A 123 19.95 -33.96 8.92
#